data_629d7754f28d5b7d637c0c428324cc80
#
_entry.id   629d7754f28d5b7d637c0c428324cc80
#
_cell.length_a   1.000
_cell.length_b   1.000
_cell.length_c   1.000
_cell.angle_alpha   90.00
_cell.angle_beta   90.00
_cell.angle_gamma   90.00
#
_symmetry.space_group_name_H-M   'P 1'
#
loop_
_entity.id
_entity.type
_entity.pdbx_description
1 polymer ?
#
loop_
_entity_poly.entity_id
_entity_poly.type
_entity_poly.pdbx_seq_one_letter_code
_entity_poly.pdbx_strand_id
1 'polypeptide(L)'
;TTAFHDYFGEGDRCALDTTYRFNQRIGEVANRFIQQNPAQMSKPLNSLTAGEKNAVTLLSDDQLDALLDKLSGYATPDDRILILARYHHLKPATLAKAATRWPKLNLDFMTVHASKGQQADYVIVLGLQDGQEGFPAPERESVMEQALLPQPEAFPDAEERRLLYVAMTRARKRVWLLFNKAQPSRFVEVLKRLDVPVARKP
;
A
#
# COMPACT_ATOMS: atom_id res chain seq x y z
N THR A 1 12.91 -17.52 -3.92
CA THR A 1 14.10 -17.91 -4.70
C THR A 1 13.65 -18.78 -5.85
N THR A 2 13.82 -18.32 -7.09
CA THR A 2 13.49 -19.06 -8.32
C THR A 2 14.40 -20.28 -8.51
N ALA A 3 15.57 -20.27 -7.89
CA ALA A 3 16.60 -21.30 -7.99
C ALA A 3 16.59 -22.28 -6.79
N PHE A 4 15.44 -22.51 -6.15
CA PHE A 4 15.39 -23.43 -4.99
C PHE A 4 15.84 -24.86 -5.35
N HIS A 5 15.42 -25.37 -6.51
CA HIS A 5 15.80 -26.71 -6.97
C HIS A 5 17.29 -26.84 -7.26
N ASP A 6 17.94 -25.77 -7.71
CA ASP A 6 19.36 -25.79 -8.05
C ASP A 6 20.24 -25.95 -6.79
N TYR A 7 19.73 -25.47 -5.63
CA TYR A 7 20.44 -25.54 -4.36
C TYR A 7 20.04 -26.71 -3.47
N PHE A 8 18.76 -27.15 -3.54
CA PHE A 8 18.21 -28.12 -2.58
C PHE A 8 17.64 -29.37 -3.22
N GLY A 9 17.72 -29.52 -4.56
CA GLY A 9 17.17 -30.67 -5.28
C GLY A 9 15.64 -30.65 -5.42
N GLU A 10 15.07 -31.76 -5.88
CA GLU A 10 13.63 -31.92 -6.00
C GLU A 10 12.96 -32.02 -4.62
N GLY A 11 11.90 -31.27 -4.43
CA GLY A 11 11.08 -31.26 -3.23
C GLY A 11 9.64 -30.86 -3.51
N ASP A 12 8.74 -31.26 -2.63
CA ASP A 12 7.33 -30.91 -2.73
C ASP A 12 7.11 -29.41 -2.55
N ARG A 13 6.38 -28.79 -3.50
CA ARG A 13 5.99 -27.38 -3.41
C ARG A 13 4.56 -27.28 -2.90
N CYS A 14 4.43 -26.77 -1.67
CA CYS A 14 3.13 -26.34 -1.14
C CYS A 14 2.91 -24.86 -1.41
N ALA A 15 1.88 -24.51 -2.15
CA ALA A 15 1.47 -23.13 -2.37
C ALA A 15 0.36 -22.77 -1.37
N LEU A 16 0.59 -21.73 -0.55
CA LEU A 16 -0.46 -21.09 0.22
C LEU A 16 -1.09 -20.01 -0.66
N ASP A 17 -2.18 -20.34 -1.33
CA ASP A 17 -2.85 -19.51 -2.33
C ASP A 17 -4.08 -18.77 -1.78
N THR A 18 -4.55 -19.13 -0.60
CA THR A 18 -5.71 -18.52 0.05
C THR A 18 -5.29 -17.56 1.16
N THR A 19 -5.85 -16.35 1.15
CA THR A 19 -5.63 -15.33 2.17
C THR A 19 -6.92 -14.92 2.86
N TYR A 20 -6.81 -14.65 4.17
CA TYR A 20 -7.87 -14.11 5.01
C TYR A 20 -7.60 -12.65 5.45
N ARG A 21 -6.49 -12.06 4.96
CA ARG A 21 -6.01 -10.74 5.42
C ARG A 21 -6.77 -9.57 4.84
N PHE A 22 -7.15 -9.67 3.57
CA PHE A 22 -7.76 -8.62 2.79
C PHE A 22 -8.80 -9.19 1.85
N ASN A 23 -9.72 -8.36 1.39
CA ASN A 23 -10.72 -8.78 0.43
C ASN A 23 -10.13 -9.01 -0.97
N GLN A 24 -10.88 -9.72 -1.82
CA GLN A 24 -10.45 -10.13 -3.16
C GLN A 24 -10.00 -8.93 -4.01
N ARG A 25 -10.73 -7.81 -3.98
CA ARG A 25 -10.41 -6.65 -4.81
C ARG A 25 -9.09 -5.99 -4.43
N ILE A 26 -8.78 -5.88 -3.14
CA ILE A 26 -7.48 -5.38 -2.68
C ILE A 26 -6.36 -6.31 -3.16
N GLY A 27 -6.55 -7.62 -3.02
CA GLY A 27 -5.60 -8.62 -3.49
C GLY A 27 -5.34 -8.54 -4.99
N GLU A 28 -6.38 -8.43 -5.80
CA GLU A 28 -6.28 -8.30 -7.26
C GLU A 28 -5.48 -7.07 -7.69
N VAL A 29 -5.82 -5.90 -7.15
CA VAL A 29 -5.13 -4.65 -7.48
C VAL A 29 -3.67 -4.72 -7.05
N ALA A 30 -3.41 -5.13 -5.80
CA ALA A 30 -2.06 -5.21 -5.27
C ALA A 30 -1.20 -6.22 -6.06
N ASN A 31 -1.77 -7.38 -6.41
CA ASN A 31 -1.07 -8.42 -7.17
C ASN A 31 -0.78 -7.96 -8.60
N ARG A 32 -1.76 -7.40 -9.32
CA ARG A 32 -1.55 -6.83 -10.67
C ARG A 32 -0.53 -5.69 -10.66
N PHE A 33 -0.47 -4.91 -9.59
CA PHE A 33 0.50 -3.82 -9.44
C PHE A 33 1.93 -4.35 -9.26
N ILE A 34 2.14 -5.34 -8.38
CA ILE A 34 3.48 -5.87 -8.12
C ILE A 34 3.99 -6.75 -9.25
N GLN A 35 3.11 -7.47 -9.94
CA GLN A 35 3.45 -8.37 -11.06
C GLN A 35 3.85 -7.66 -12.34
N GLN A 36 3.80 -6.33 -12.40
CA GLN A 36 4.42 -5.59 -13.50
C GLN A 36 5.95 -5.78 -13.53
N ASN A 37 6.55 -6.14 -12.41
CA ASN A 37 7.92 -6.60 -12.36
C ASN A 37 7.98 -8.08 -12.79
N PRO A 38 8.59 -8.41 -13.95
CA PRO A 38 8.65 -9.79 -14.47
C PRO A 38 9.49 -10.73 -13.57
N ALA A 39 10.39 -10.18 -12.74
CA ALA A 39 11.17 -10.96 -11.77
C ALA A 39 10.35 -11.33 -10.52
N GLN A 40 9.15 -10.77 -10.37
CA GLN A 40 8.28 -11.08 -9.23
C GLN A 40 7.61 -12.44 -9.44
N MET A 41 7.71 -13.31 -8.43
CA MET A 41 7.01 -14.59 -8.46
C MET A 41 5.50 -14.37 -8.54
N SER A 42 4.88 -14.92 -9.58
CA SER A 42 3.42 -14.94 -9.70
C SER A 42 2.86 -15.90 -8.66
N LYS A 43 2.03 -15.39 -7.74
CA LYS A 43 1.22 -16.20 -6.83
C LYS A 43 -0.25 -15.90 -7.08
N PRO A 44 -1.08 -16.88 -7.45
CA PRO A 44 -2.51 -16.70 -7.37
C PRO A 44 -2.87 -16.47 -5.90
N LEU A 45 -3.51 -15.35 -5.59
CA LEU A 45 -4.00 -15.04 -4.27
C LEU A 45 -5.53 -15.03 -4.32
N ASN A 46 -6.15 -16.01 -3.70
CA ASN A 46 -7.58 -16.11 -3.55
C ASN A 46 -7.97 -15.60 -2.17
N SER A 47 -8.91 -14.67 -2.11
CA SER A 47 -9.51 -14.26 -0.85
C SER A 47 -10.91 -14.84 -0.72
N LEU A 48 -11.25 -15.28 0.47
CA LEU A 48 -12.62 -15.78 0.77
C LEU A 48 -13.61 -14.62 0.97
N THR A 49 -13.12 -13.39 1.14
CA THR A 49 -13.98 -12.21 1.32
C THR A 49 -14.10 -11.48 0.00
N ALA A 50 -15.31 -11.38 -0.52
CA ALA A 50 -15.61 -10.54 -1.69
C ALA A 50 -15.28 -9.07 -1.35
N GLY A 51 -14.73 -8.34 -2.32
CA GLY A 51 -14.43 -6.91 -2.20
C GLY A 51 -15.34 -6.07 -3.09
N GLU A 52 -15.70 -4.90 -2.59
CA GLU A 52 -16.39 -3.91 -3.42
C GLU A 52 -15.45 -3.39 -4.53
N LYS A 53 -16.01 -2.98 -5.67
CA LYS A 53 -15.25 -2.39 -6.78
C LYS A 53 -14.34 -1.24 -6.33
N ASN A 54 -14.78 -0.47 -5.36
CA ASN A 54 -14.10 0.70 -4.80
C ASN A 54 -13.25 0.38 -3.57
N ALA A 55 -12.95 -0.89 -3.30
CA ALA A 55 -12.14 -1.26 -2.14
C ALA A 55 -10.71 -0.67 -2.19
N VAL A 56 -10.20 -0.35 -3.38
CA VAL A 56 -9.00 0.47 -3.57
C VAL A 56 -9.40 1.71 -4.36
N THR A 57 -9.09 2.90 -3.85
CA THR A 57 -9.50 4.18 -4.45
C THR A 57 -8.36 5.18 -4.40
N LEU A 58 -8.11 5.86 -5.51
CA LEU A 58 -7.23 7.04 -5.58
C LEU A 58 -8.01 8.27 -5.14
N LEU A 59 -7.42 9.08 -4.28
CA LEU A 59 -8.01 10.31 -3.76
C LEU A 59 -6.93 11.40 -3.69
N SER A 60 -7.31 12.64 -3.88
CA SER A 60 -6.37 13.75 -3.71
C SER A 60 -6.00 13.95 -2.23
N ASP A 61 -4.76 14.34 -1.98
CA ASP A 61 -4.21 14.57 -0.64
C ASP A 61 -4.94 15.65 0.15
N ASP A 62 -5.50 16.67 -0.51
CA ASP A 62 -6.34 17.70 0.08
C ASP A 62 -7.68 17.17 0.64
N GLN A 63 -8.03 15.92 0.36
CA GLN A 63 -9.29 15.30 0.79
C GLN A 63 -9.16 14.43 2.07
N LEU A 64 -7.99 14.45 2.72
CA LEU A 64 -7.78 13.62 3.93
C LEU A 64 -8.80 13.93 5.03
N ASP A 65 -8.99 15.21 5.34
CA ASP A 65 -9.93 15.64 6.40
C ASP A 65 -11.37 15.24 6.07
N ALA A 66 -11.79 15.48 4.81
CA ALA A 66 -13.11 15.07 4.35
C ALA A 66 -13.31 13.54 4.37
N LEU A 67 -12.24 12.77 4.11
CA LEU A 67 -12.27 11.32 4.23
C LEU A 67 -12.45 10.88 5.69
N LEU A 68 -11.74 11.51 6.62
CA LEU A 68 -11.86 11.22 8.05
C LEU A 68 -13.24 11.64 8.60
N ASP A 69 -13.77 12.79 8.14
CA ASP A 69 -15.14 13.22 8.46
C ASP A 69 -16.18 12.19 7.98
N LYS A 70 -16.01 11.67 6.76
CA LYS A 70 -16.89 10.61 6.23
C LYS A 70 -16.76 9.30 6.99
N LEU A 71 -15.52 8.86 7.30
CA LEU A 71 -15.27 7.66 8.10
C LEU A 71 -15.92 7.75 9.48
N SER A 72 -15.90 8.93 10.11
CA SER A 72 -16.54 9.14 11.42
C SER A 72 -18.05 8.94 11.41
N GLY A 73 -18.68 8.97 10.24
CA GLY A 73 -20.11 8.74 10.05
C GLY A 73 -20.50 7.26 9.97
N TYR A 74 -19.58 6.34 9.65
CA TYR A 74 -19.93 4.93 9.48
C TYR A 74 -18.93 3.92 10.08
N ALA A 75 -17.70 4.31 10.34
CA ALA A 75 -16.75 3.44 11.02
C ALA A 75 -17.14 3.28 12.50
N THR A 76 -17.04 2.07 12.99
CA THR A 76 -17.29 1.76 14.39
C THR A 76 -16.01 1.99 15.22
N PRO A 77 -16.10 2.15 16.55
CA PRO A 77 -14.93 2.24 17.41
C PRO A 77 -14.00 1.01 17.35
N ASP A 78 -14.53 -0.14 16.95
CA ASP A 78 -13.75 -1.37 16.77
C ASP A 78 -13.00 -1.41 15.44
N ASP A 79 -13.40 -0.59 14.46
CA ASP A 79 -12.73 -0.49 13.18
C ASP A 79 -11.40 0.25 13.33
N ARG A 80 -10.31 -0.45 13.13
CA ARG A 80 -8.97 0.17 13.12
C ARG A 80 -8.71 0.86 11.79
N ILE A 81 -8.31 2.14 11.87
CA ILE A 81 -7.92 2.95 10.71
C ILE A 81 -6.44 3.22 10.79
N LEU A 82 -5.68 2.78 9.79
CA LEU A 82 -4.25 2.93 9.73
C LEU A 82 -3.85 3.92 8.65
N ILE A 83 -3.22 5.02 9.05
CA ILE A 83 -2.66 6.01 8.14
C ILE A 83 -1.19 5.72 7.95
N LEU A 84 -0.79 5.48 6.71
CA LEU A 84 0.56 5.10 6.33
C LEU A 84 1.23 6.18 5.48
N ALA A 85 2.49 6.47 5.78
CA ALA A 85 3.33 7.31 4.93
C ALA A 85 4.70 6.66 4.72
N ARG A 86 5.43 7.12 3.69
CA ARG A 86 6.79 6.63 3.43
C ARG A 86 7.74 7.01 4.57
N TYR A 87 7.60 8.22 5.14
CA TYR A 87 8.43 8.76 6.20
C TYR A 87 7.59 9.25 7.38
N HIS A 88 8.17 9.19 8.59
CA HIS A 88 7.48 9.59 9.82
C HIS A 88 7.14 11.09 9.88
N HIS A 89 8.01 11.94 9.33
CA HIS A 89 7.81 13.40 9.32
C HIS A 89 6.64 13.85 8.40
N LEU A 90 6.17 12.95 7.51
CA LEU A 90 4.98 13.20 6.69
C LEU A 90 3.66 13.02 7.45
N LYS A 91 3.72 12.86 8.78
CA LYS A 91 2.52 12.79 9.61
C LYS A 91 1.71 14.09 9.47
N PRO A 92 0.44 14.01 9.02
CA PRO A 92 -0.39 15.20 8.86
C PRO A 92 -0.62 15.93 10.19
N ALA A 93 -0.50 17.27 10.16
CA ALA A 93 -0.72 18.10 11.35
C ALA A 93 -2.16 17.96 11.90
N THR A 94 -3.13 17.69 11.04
CA THR A 94 -4.53 17.47 11.42
C THR A 94 -4.68 16.31 12.44
N LEU A 95 -3.78 15.32 12.40
CA LEU A 95 -3.83 14.19 13.34
C LEU A 95 -3.48 14.58 14.79
N ALA A 96 -2.84 15.71 15.00
CA ALA A 96 -2.62 16.21 16.38
C ALA A 96 -3.92 16.54 17.12
N LYS A 97 -4.99 16.84 16.37
CA LYS A 97 -6.33 17.14 16.89
C LYS A 97 -7.33 16.01 16.66
N ALA A 98 -6.87 14.84 16.23
CA ALA A 98 -7.73 13.72 15.83
C ALA A 98 -8.67 13.28 16.97
N ALA A 99 -8.18 13.15 18.19
CA ALA A 99 -8.97 12.75 19.35
C ALA A 99 -10.13 13.72 19.67
N THR A 100 -9.95 15.01 19.36
CA THR A 100 -11.00 16.02 19.56
C THR A 100 -11.95 16.08 18.37
N ARG A 101 -11.42 16.00 17.14
CA ARG A 101 -12.22 16.17 15.93
C ARG A 101 -12.98 14.89 15.56
N TRP A 102 -12.36 13.74 15.76
CA TRP A 102 -12.93 12.42 15.42
C TRP A 102 -12.83 11.43 16.60
N PRO A 103 -13.49 11.71 17.73
CA PRO A 103 -13.31 10.96 18.98
C PRO A 103 -13.74 9.49 18.89
N LYS A 104 -14.52 9.14 17.87
CA LYS A 104 -14.99 7.76 17.63
C LYS A 104 -14.06 6.94 16.75
N LEU A 105 -13.10 7.57 16.07
CA LEU A 105 -12.22 6.86 15.16
C LEU A 105 -11.01 6.30 15.91
N ASN A 106 -10.75 5.02 15.72
CA ASN A 106 -9.53 4.36 16.19
C ASN A 106 -8.42 4.55 15.13
N LEU A 107 -7.70 5.69 15.22
CA LEU A 107 -6.71 6.15 14.26
C LEU A 107 -5.29 5.88 14.74
N ASP A 108 -4.52 5.19 13.92
CA ASP A 108 -3.07 5.02 14.09
C ASP A 108 -2.31 5.62 12.91
N PHE A 109 -1.13 6.18 13.17
CA PHE A 109 -0.19 6.62 12.13
C PHE A 109 1.15 5.91 12.28
N MET A 110 1.67 5.38 11.18
CA MET A 110 3.02 4.81 11.13
C MET A 110 3.61 4.87 9.72
N THR A 111 4.90 4.57 9.62
CA THR A 111 5.52 4.39 8.29
C THR A 111 5.11 3.05 7.68
N VAL A 112 5.18 2.96 6.33
CA VAL A 112 4.90 1.69 5.64
C VAL A 112 5.81 0.57 6.13
N HIS A 113 7.09 0.86 6.42
CA HIS A 113 8.02 -0.15 6.96
C HIS A 113 7.59 -0.65 8.34
N ALA A 114 7.16 0.25 9.22
CA ALA A 114 6.70 -0.11 10.56
C ALA A 114 5.38 -0.90 10.53
N SER A 115 4.61 -0.80 9.44
CA SER A 115 3.34 -1.51 9.30
C SER A 115 3.49 -3.01 8.98
N LYS A 116 4.72 -3.51 8.81
CA LYS A 116 4.95 -4.93 8.56
C LYS A 116 4.41 -5.77 9.72
N GLY A 117 3.53 -6.72 9.41
CA GLY A 117 2.84 -7.53 10.43
C GLY A 117 1.55 -6.91 10.97
N GLN A 118 1.30 -5.63 10.74
CA GLN A 118 0.07 -4.97 11.17
C GLN A 118 -1.10 -5.23 10.22
N GLN A 119 -2.32 -5.05 10.71
CA GLN A 119 -3.56 -5.10 9.95
C GLN A 119 -4.54 -4.05 10.47
N ALA A 120 -5.37 -3.52 9.59
CA ALA A 120 -6.44 -2.59 9.92
C ALA A 120 -7.66 -2.83 9.04
N ASP A 121 -8.83 -2.34 9.45
CA ASP A 121 -10.03 -2.43 8.62
C ASP A 121 -9.93 -1.48 7.43
N TYR A 122 -9.43 -0.28 7.69
CA TYR A 122 -9.23 0.77 6.71
C TYR A 122 -7.77 1.23 6.68
N VAL A 123 -7.23 1.44 5.50
CA VAL A 123 -5.87 1.97 5.32
C VAL A 123 -5.91 3.21 4.43
N ILE A 124 -5.20 4.23 4.84
CA ILE A 124 -5.00 5.46 4.10
C ILE A 124 -3.50 5.61 3.85
N VAL A 125 -3.08 5.53 2.60
CA VAL A 125 -1.67 5.69 2.21
C VAL A 125 -1.47 7.11 1.71
N LEU A 126 -0.54 7.84 2.33
CA LEU A 126 -0.21 9.22 2.01
C LEU A 126 1.02 9.32 1.12
N GLY A 127 1.14 10.45 0.42
CA GLY A 127 2.38 10.85 -0.23
C GLY A 127 2.66 10.15 -1.56
N LEU A 128 1.62 9.72 -2.31
CA LEU A 128 1.82 9.24 -3.68
C LEU A 128 2.12 10.44 -4.60
N GLN A 129 3.33 10.96 -4.48
CA GLN A 129 3.84 12.09 -5.26
C GLN A 129 5.26 11.79 -5.75
N ASP A 130 5.68 12.44 -6.82
CA ASP A 130 7.07 12.41 -7.25
C ASP A 130 7.93 13.35 -6.41
N GLY A 131 9.24 13.09 -6.33
CA GLY A 131 10.20 13.89 -5.59
C GLY A 131 10.85 13.17 -4.41
N GLN A 132 11.75 13.88 -3.72
CA GLN A 132 12.62 13.30 -2.68
C GLN A 132 11.88 12.69 -1.49
N GLU A 133 10.71 13.24 -1.16
CA GLU A 133 9.85 12.76 -0.09
C GLU A 133 8.64 11.99 -0.61
N GLY A 134 8.67 11.63 -1.89
CA GLY A 134 7.58 10.97 -2.57
C GLY A 134 7.47 9.47 -2.27
N PHE A 135 6.44 8.89 -2.85
CA PHE A 135 6.24 7.46 -2.90
C PHE A 135 5.87 7.07 -4.34
N PRO A 136 6.81 6.53 -5.12
CA PRO A 136 8.11 5.98 -4.73
C PRO A 136 9.14 7.05 -4.37
N ALA A 137 9.98 6.75 -3.38
CA ALA A 137 11.17 7.54 -3.11
C ALA A 137 12.20 7.34 -4.23
N PRO A 138 13.01 8.36 -4.56
CA PRO A 138 14.13 8.19 -5.47
C PRO A 138 15.08 7.10 -4.97
N GLU A 139 15.60 6.28 -5.88
CA GLU A 139 16.66 5.35 -5.55
C GLU A 139 17.85 6.13 -4.96
N ARG A 140 18.21 5.80 -3.73
CA ARG A 140 19.46 6.28 -3.14
C ARG A 140 20.56 5.34 -3.61
N GLU A 141 21.42 5.81 -4.49
CA GLU A 141 22.66 5.11 -4.81
C GLU A 141 23.55 5.07 -3.55
N SER A 142 23.40 4.02 -2.77
CA SER A 142 24.36 3.71 -1.72
C SER A 142 25.49 2.89 -2.34
N VAL A 143 26.65 3.51 -2.52
CA VAL A 143 27.86 2.86 -3.05
C VAL A 143 28.22 1.61 -2.21
N MET A 144 27.90 1.62 -0.90
CA MET A 144 28.12 0.47 -0.03
C MET A 144 27.12 -0.67 -0.27
N GLU A 145 25.86 -0.37 -0.56
CA GLU A 145 24.86 -1.39 -0.86
C GLU A 145 25.12 -2.06 -2.21
N GLN A 146 25.59 -1.31 -3.20
CA GLN A 146 25.98 -1.88 -4.51
C GLN A 146 27.16 -2.85 -4.42
N ALA A 147 28.06 -2.67 -3.45
CA ALA A 147 29.22 -3.55 -3.26
C ALA A 147 28.89 -4.86 -2.53
N LEU A 148 27.78 -4.92 -1.79
CA LEU A 148 27.43 -6.03 -0.90
C LEU A 148 26.22 -6.85 -1.36
N LEU A 149 25.40 -6.34 -2.26
CA LEU A 149 24.21 -7.03 -2.77
C LEU A 149 24.50 -7.70 -4.11
N PRO A 150 24.03 -8.96 -4.30
CA PRO A 150 24.03 -9.57 -5.62
C PRO A 150 23.09 -8.77 -6.53
N GLN A 151 23.64 -8.19 -7.55
CA GLN A 151 23.04 -7.39 -8.62
C GLN A 151 21.76 -6.61 -8.26
N PRO A 152 21.74 -5.28 -8.37
CA PRO A 152 20.53 -4.48 -8.17
C PRO A 152 19.43 -4.99 -9.11
N GLU A 153 18.22 -5.08 -8.59
CA GLU A 153 17.07 -5.52 -9.36
C GLU A 153 16.82 -4.53 -10.49
N ALA A 154 16.95 -4.99 -11.74
CA ALA A 154 16.90 -4.15 -12.95
C ALA A 154 15.54 -3.47 -13.20
N PHE A 155 14.50 -3.85 -12.45
CA PHE A 155 13.16 -3.29 -12.63
C PHE A 155 12.98 -1.99 -11.83
N PRO A 156 12.53 -0.88 -12.48
CA PRO A 156 12.41 0.41 -11.82
C PRO A 156 11.51 0.35 -10.59
N ASP A 157 11.99 0.96 -9.49
CA ASP A 157 11.27 1.06 -8.22
C ASP A 157 10.83 -0.27 -7.61
N ALA A 158 11.54 -1.35 -7.85
CA ALA A 158 11.12 -2.69 -7.42
C ALA A 158 10.84 -2.77 -5.91
N GLU A 159 11.70 -2.17 -5.08
CA GLU A 159 11.51 -2.12 -3.63
C GLU A 159 10.31 -1.24 -3.23
N GLU A 160 10.18 -0.06 -3.80
CA GLU A 160 9.08 0.86 -3.54
C GLU A 160 7.73 0.26 -3.98
N ARG A 161 7.72 -0.52 -5.06
CA ARG A 161 6.54 -1.29 -5.46
C ARG A 161 6.16 -2.35 -4.42
N ARG A 162 7.15 -3.06 -3.86
CA ARG A 162 6.89 -4.00 -2.75
C ARG A 162 6.35 -3.29 -1.53
N LEU A 163 6.86 -2.09 -1.21
CA LEU A 163 6.36 -1.29 -0.10
C LEU A 163 4.90 -0.87 -0.33
N LEU A 164 4.53 -0.41 -1.52
CA LEU A 164 3.14 -0.06 -1.81
C LEU A 164 2.22 -1.30 -1.78
N TYR A 165 2.68 -2.43 -2.30
CA TYR A 165 1.99 -3.71 -2.15
C TYR A 165 1.74 -4.06 -0.67
N VAL A 166 2.78 -3.93 0.18
CA VAL A 166 2.64 -4.15 1.63
C VAL A 166 1.63 -3.19 2.21
N ALA A 167 1.68 -1.90 1.89
CA ALA A 167 0.75 -0.90 2.39
C ALA A 167 -0.70 -1.24 2.04
N MET A 168 -0.99 -1.55 0.76
CA MET A 168 -2.34 -1.93 0.32
C MET A 168 -2.86 -3.18 1.04
N THR A 169 -2.01 -4.19 1.19
CA THR A 169 -2.39 -5.48 1.80
C THR A 169 -2.48 -5.44 3.34
N ARG A 170 -2.32 -4.28 3.97
CA ARG A 170 -2.63 -4.07 5.41
C ARG A 170 -4.13 -3.93 5.66
N ALA A 171 -4.91 -3.53 4.65
CA ALA A 171 -6.34 -3.29 4.80
C ALA A 171 -7.17 -4.56 4.64
N ARG A 172 -8.16 -4.72 5.50
CA ARG A 172 -9.17 -5.77 5.37
C ARG A 172 -10.33 -5.35 4.46
N LYS A 173 -10.83 -4.10 4.64
CA LYS A 173 -12.05 -3.60 4.01
C LYS A 173 -11.78 -2.64 2.85
N ARG A 174 -11.00 -1.57 3.08
CA ARG A 174 -10.75 -0.53 2.07
C ARG A 174 -9.39 0.11 2.19
N VAL A 175 -8.87 0.56 1.03
CA VAL A 175 -7.63 1.35 0.91
C VAL A 175 -7.93 2.63 0.15
N TRP A 176 -7.48 3.76 0.69
CA TRP A 176 -7.39 5.03 -0.04
C TRP A 176 -5.93 5.37 -0.25
N LEU A 177 -5.59 5.67 -1.49
CA LEU A 177 -4.26 6.04 -1.92
C LEU A 177 -4.27 7.53 -2.25
N LEU A 178 -3.71 8.34 -1.35
CA LEU A 178 -3.75 9.80 -1.45
C LEU A 178 -2.56 10.31 -2.25
N PHE A 179 -2.85 11.08 -3.31
CA PHE A 179 -1.85 11.59 -4.23
C PHE A 179 -1.91 13.11 -4.36
N ASN A 180 -0.75 13.72 -4.63
CA ASN A 180 -0.65 15.14 -4.93
C ASN A 180 -1.08 15.40 -6.37
N LYS A 181 -2.07 16.28 -6.58
CA LYS A 181 -2.59 16.62 -7.91
C LYS A 181 -1.58 17.35 -8.79
N ALA A 182 -0.72 18.18 -8.19
CA ALA A 182 0.26 18.96 -8.91
C ALA A 182 1.47 18.13 -9.36
N GLN A 183 1.82 17.11 -8.56
CA GLN A 183 2.96 16.23 -8.82
C GLN A 183 2.59 14.78 -8.51
N PRO A 184 1.67 14.18 -9.28
CA PRO A 184 1.22 12.81 -9.01
C PRO A 184 2.38 11.83 -9.23
N SER A 185 2.51 10.88 -8.33
CA SER A 185 3.46 9.80 -8.45
C SER A 185 3.24 8.99 -9.74
N ARG A 186 4.33 8.51 -10.36
CA ARG A 186 4.26 7.54 -11.47
C ARG A 186 3.45 6.28 -11.12
N PHE A 187 3.35 5.91 -9.84
CA PHE A 187 2.50 4.82 -9.40
C PHE A 187 1.00 5.11 -9.56
N VAL A 188 0.60 6.38 -9.50
CA VAL A 188 -0.79 6.79 -9.73
C VAL A 188 -1.23 6.45 -11.15
N GLU A 189 -0.38 6.70 -12.16
CA GLU A 189 -0.69 6.37 -13.55
C GLU A 189 -0.76 4.85 -13.77
N VAL A 190 0.11 4.11 -13.10
CA VAL A 190 0.04 2.63 -13.12
C VAL A 190 -1.29 2.14 -12.53
N LEU A 191 -1.68 2.66 -11.37
CA LEU A 191 -2.92 2.27 -10.69
C LEU A 191 -4.17 2.62 -11.50
N LYS A 192 -4.19 3.75 -12.20
CA LYS A 192 -5.26 4.12 -13.13
C LYS A 192 -5.40 3.10 -14.27
N ARG A 193 -4.27 2.65 -14.85
CA ARG A 193 -4.26 1.59 -15.89
C ARG A 193 -4.74 0.24 -15.38
N LEU A 194 -4.72 0.03 -14.07
CA LEU A 194 -5.25 -1.16 -13.38
C LEU A 194 -6.71 -0.99 -12.95
N ASP A 195 -7.43 -0.01 -13.51
CA ASP A 195 -8.83 0.29 -13.23
C ASP A 195 -9.10 0.66 -11.74
N VAL A 196 -8.12 1.28 -11.09
CA VAL A 196 -8.34 1.86 -9.76
C VAL A 196 -9.05 3.20 -9.93
N PRO A 197 -10.27 3.36 -9.36
CA PRO A 197 -11.03 4.58 -9.54
C PRO A 197 -10.38 5.78 -8.85
N VAL A 198 -10.48 6.93 -9.53
CA VAL A 198 -10.12 8.23 -8.94
C VAL A 198 -11.40 8.89 -8.45
N ALA A 199 -11.53 9.03 -7.13
CA ALA A 199 -12.68 9.72 -6.54
C ALA A 199 -12.43 11.24 -6.51
N ARG A 200 -13.47 12.00 -6.85
CA ARG A 200 -13.46 13.47 -6.73
C ARG A 200 -13.72 13.93 -5.31
N LYS A 201 -14.44 13.09 -4.55
CA LYS A 201 -14.75 13.25 -3.12
C LYS A 201 -14.71 11.88 -2.47
N PRO A 202 -14.37 11.78 -1.17
CA PRO A 202 -14.32 10.51 -0.46
C PRO A 202 -15.66 9.80 -0.34
#